data_e50b396bb4b2599905aeac0429cda693
#
_entry.id   e50b396bb4b2599905aeac0429cda693
#
_cell.length_a   1.000
_cell.length_b   1.000
_cell.length_c   1.000
_cell.angle_alpha   90.00
_cell.angle_beta   90.00
_cell.angle_gamma   90.00
#
_symmetry.space_group_name_H-M   'P 1'
#
loop_
_entity.id
_entity.type
_entity.pdbx_description
1 polymer ?
#
loop_
_entity_poly.entity_id
_entity_poly.type
_entity_poly.pdbx_seq_one_letter_code
_entity_poly.pdbx_strand_id
1 'polypeptide(L)'
;AASDVYKRQVQDDPDATITSVSIKGFASPEGSYLNNVRLAMGRTQTLKEIVRKRMALAPEIMHTDYEPEDWQGLIDWLEKNDIANRDAILAIAKSDMEPDPRNEEIRRRYPEQYDYILKNVYPWLRHSDYVVKYRIKAYATVEELLEVYKVTPERMRPVDFQRIAAVYPVGSDKYKEIMLKAVEIHPYDSKSNLNAATIALEAGDLAKAGEYLDRAGDSPEAVYT
;
A
#
# COMPACT_ATOMS: atom_id res chain seq x y z
N ALA A 1 -8.32 0.82 -10.53
CA ALA A 1 -7.36 0.76 -11.61
C ALA A 1 -6.01 0.15 -11.18
N ALA A 2 -5.04 0.87 -10.60
CA ALA A 2 -3.76 0.29 -10.16
C ALA A 2 -3.93 -0.78 -9.06
N SER A 3 -4.79 -0.52 -8.09
CA SER A 3 -5.16 -1.44 -7.00
C SER A 3 -5.68 -2.80 -7.50
N ASP A 4 -6.39 -2.85 -8.64
CA ASP A 4 -6.97 -4.10 -9.15
C ASP A 4 -5.93 -4.98 -9.87
N VAL A 5 -4.87 -4.39 -10.40
CA VAL A 5 -3.75 -5.11 -11.03
C VAL A 5 -2.93 -5.83 -9.95
N TYR A 6 -2.55 -5.15 -8.87
CA TYR A 6 -1.84 -5.76 -7.74
C TYR A 6 -2.63 -6.89 -7.07
N LYS A 7 -3.95 -6.75 -6.97
CA LYS A 7 -4.83 -7.77 -6.39
C LYS A 7 -4.83 -9.07 -7.18
N ARG A 8 -4.89 -8.98 -8.51
CA ARG A 8 -4.83 -10.14 -9.39
C ARG A 8 -3.46 -10.82 -9.34
N GLN A 9 -2.38 -10.05 -9.30
CA GLN A 9 -1.03 -10.60 -9.21
C GLN A 9 -0.82 -11.47 -7.96
N VAL A 10 -1.29 -11.03 -6.79
CA VAL A 10 -1.19 -11.83 -5.54
C VAL A 10 -2.12 -13.04 -5.54
N GLN A 11 -3.31 -12.93 -6.14
CA GLN A 11 -4.29 -14.02 -6.20
C GLN A 11 -3.88 -15.12 -7.19
N ASP A 12 -3.26 -14.73 -8.29
CA ASP A 12 -2.84 -15.64 -9.36
C ASP A 12 -1.40 -16.16 -9.16
N ASP A 13 -0.69 -15.65 -8.14
CA ASP A 13 0.66 -16.11 -7.79
C ASP A 13 0.58 -17.38 -6.94
N PRO A 14 1.01 -18.56 -7.47
CA PRO A 14 0.98 -19.81 -6.73
C PRO A 14 1.92 -19.84 -5.51
N ASP A 15 2.87 -18.92 -5.44
CA ASP A 15 3.80 -18.77 -4.31
C ASP A 15 3.28 -17.79 -3.24
N ALA A 16 2.16 -17.09 -3.51
CA ALA A 16 1.53 -16.20 -2.55
C ALA A 16 0.39 -16.88 -1.80
N THR A 17 0.41 -16.77 -0.49
CA THR A 17 -0.68 -17.24 0.38
C THR A 17 -1.26 -16.07 1.16
N ILE A 18 -2.54 -15.77 0.94
CA ILE A 18 -3.24 -14.75 1.71
C ILE A 18 -3.40 -15.24 3.15
N THR A 19 -2.89 -14.47 4.11
CA THR A 19 -2.89 -14.82 5.53
C THR A 19 -3.94 -14.07 6.33
N SER A 20 -4.37 -12.90 5.88
CA SER A 20 -5.39 -12.10 6.54
C SER A 20 -5.99 -11.09 5.57
N VAL A 21 -7.29 -10.85 5.71
CA VAL A 21 -8.00 -9.74 5.06
C VAL A 21 -8.76 -8.97 6.12
N SER A 22 -8.40 -7.70 6.32
CA SER A 22 -9.08 -6.79 7.23
C SER A 22 -9.93 -5.82 6.43
N ILE A 23 -11.20 -5.66 6.79
CA ILE A 23 -12.17 -4.80 6.12
C ILE A 23 -12.75 -3.83 7.14
N LYS A 24 -12.73 -2.53 6.83
CA LYS A 24 -13.32 -1.50 7.67
C LYS A 24 -14.24 -0.61 6.83
N GLY A 25 -15.49 -0.48 7.26
CA GLY A 25 -16.46 0.41 6.65
C GLY A 25 -16.62 1.70 7.46
N PHE A 26 -16.79 2.80 6.76
CA PHE A 26 -16.88 4.13 7.36
C PHE A 26 -18.22 4.81 7.04
N ALA A 27 -18.74 5.60 7.97
CA ALA A 27 -19.78 6.56 7.69
C ALA A 27 -19.27 7.98 7.99
N SER A 28 -19.93 8.98 7.41
CA SER A 28 -19.62 10.39 7.63
C SER A 28 -20.29 10.90 8.90
N PRO A 29 -19.76 11.96 9.55
CA PRO A 29 -20.29 12.53 10.79
C PRO A 29 -21.66 13.20 10.69
N GLU A 30 -22.44 12.95 9.64
CA GLU A 30 -23.79 13.49 9.47
C GLU A 30 -24.86 12.52 10.00
N GLY A 31 -25.95 13.07 10.49
CA GLY A 31 -27.03 12.26 11.07
C GLY A 31 -26.74 11.81 12.49
N SER A 32 -27.49 10.84 12.97
CA SER A 32 -27.28 10.33 14.33
C SER A 32 -26.21 9.23 14.36
N TYR A 33 -25.44 9.20 15.42
CA TYR A 33 -24.42 8.19 15.65
C TYR A 33 -24.95 6.74 15.49
N LEU A 34 -26.12 6.44 16.05
CA LEU A 34 -26.75 5.12 15.94
C LEU A 34 -27.07 4.73 14.48
N ASN A 35 -27.52 5.69 13.66
CA ASN A 35 -27.74 5.41 12.25
C ASN A 35 -26.41 5.20 11.51
N ASN A 36 -25.37 5.97 11.86
CA ASN A 36 -24.03 5.83 11.29
C ASN A 36 -23.40 4.49 11.64
N VAL A 37 -23.59 3.98 12.86
CA VAL A 37 -23.20 2.59 13.24
C VAL A 37 -23.80 1.59 12.25
N ARG A 38 -25.12 1.66 12.02
CA ARG A 38 -25.81 0.74 11.11
C ARG A 38 -25.29 0.84 9.67
N LEU A 39 -25.03 2.05 9.20
CA LEU A 39 -24.54 2.30 7.84
C LEU A 39 -23.09 1.79 7.66
N ALA A 40 -22.21 2.06 8.62
CA ALA A 40 -20.82 1.62 8.59
C ALA A 40 -20.74 0.08 8.64
N MET A 41 -21.47 -0.57 9.56
CA MET A 41 -21.59 -2.03 9.63
C MET A 41 -22.12 -2.62 8.31
N GLY A 42 -23.16 -2.02 7.72
CA GLY A 42 -23.73 -2.46 6.44
C GLY A 42 -22.73 -2.40 5.30
N ARG A 43 -21.94 -1.32 5.22
CA ARG A 43 -20.86 -1.18 4.22
C ARG A 43 -19.78 -2.26 4.42
N THR A 44 -19.35 -2.46 5.66
CA THR A 44 -18.38 -3.50 6.01
C THR A 44 -18.85 -4.88 5.57
N GLN A 45 -20.10 -5.24 5.90
CA GLN A 45 -20.65 -6.55 5.56
C GLN A 45 -20.81 -6.72 4.04
N THR A 46 -21.26 -5.68 3.34
CA THR A 46 -21.37 -5.72 1.87
C THR A 46 -20.01 -5.96 1.21
N LEU A 47 -18.98 -5.22 1.63
CA LEU A 47 -17.64 -5.40 1.08
C LEU A 47 -17.06 -6.78 1.44
N LYS A 48 -17.27 -7.25 2.67
CA LYS A 48 -16.88 -8.61 3.09
C LYS A 48 -17.40 -9.68 2.14
N GLU A 49 -18.69 -9.64 1.84
CA GLU A 49 -19.32 -10.63 0.95
C GLU A 49 -18.78 -10.55 -0.48
N ILE A 50 -18.52 -9.34 -0.99
CA ILE A 50 -17.91 -9.12 -2.31
C ILE A 50 -16.50 -9.73 -2.35
N VAL A 51 -15.66 -9.40 -1.36
CA VAL A 51 -14.28 -9.87 -1.28
C VAL A 51 -14.25 -11.39 -1.11
N ARG A 52 -15.05 -11.94 -0.19
CA ARG A 52 -15.16 -13.39 0.05
C ARG A 52 -15.51 -14.16 -1.23
N LYS A 53 -16.51 -13.69 -1.98
CA LYS A 53 -16.94 -14.34 -3.22
C LYS A 53 -15.88 -14.23 -4.31
N ARG A 54 -15.22 -13.08 -4.45
CA ARG A 54 -14.23 -12.86 -5.52
C ARG A 54 -12.94 -13.63 -5.31
N MET A 55 -12.51 -13.76 -4.05
CA MET A 55 -11.20 -14.33 -3.71
C MET A 55 -11.29 -15.76 -3.15
N ALA A 56 -12.49 -16.35 -3.07
CA ALA A 56 -12.74 -17.68 -2.50
C ALA A 56 -12.07 -17.88 -1.13
N LEU A 57 -12.08 -16.85 -0.28
CA LEU A 57 -11.38 -16.85 1.00
C LEU A 57 -12.12 -17.63 2.07
N ALA A 58 -11.34 -18.29 2.93
CA ALA A 58 -11.84 -18.91 4.15
C ALA A 58 -12.29 -17.82 5.14
N PRO A 59 -13.43 -18.01 5.85
CA PRO A 59 -13.97 -17.02 6.77
C PRO A 59 -13.00 -16.62 7.90
N GLU A 60 -12.14 -17.55 8.32
CA GLU A 60 -11.26 -17.44 9.48
C GLU A 60 -10.17 -16.38 9.31
N ILE A 61 -9.78 -16.08 8.08
CA ILE A 61 -8.77 -15.06 7.76
C ILE A 61 -9.38 -13.68 7.50
N MET A 62 -10.72 -13.56 7.59
CA MET A 62 -11.42 -12.31 7.31
C MET A 62 -11.82 -11.60 8.60
N HIS A 63 -11.23 -10.45 8.83
CA HIS A 63 -11.51 -9.58 9.98
C HIS A 63 -12.32 -8.37 9.54
N THR A 64 -13.28 -7.96 10.35
CA THR A 64 -14.13 -6.82 10.05
C THR A 64 -14.16 -5.83 11.19
N ASP A 65 -14.15 -4.56 10.86
CA ASP A 65 -14.28 -3.43 11.77
C ASP A 65 -15.15 -2.36 11.11
N TYR A 66 -15.61 -1.38 11.86
CA TYR A 66 -16.39 -0.26 11.32
C TYR A 66 -16.13 1.02 12.10
N GLU A 67 -16.19 2.15 11.41
CA GLU A 67 -16.10 3.48 11.99
C GLU A 67 -17.44 4.22 11.75
N PRO A 68 -18.21 4.45 12.79
CA PRO A 68 -19.51 5.10 12.67
C PRO A 68 -19.42 6.53 12.13
N GLU A 69 -18.34 7.23 12.45
CA GLU A 69 -18.13 8.61 12.03
C GLU A 69 -16.65 8.86 11.77
N ASP A 70 -16.30 9.03 10.51
CA ASP A 70 -14.92 9.27 10.07
C ASP A 70 -14.47 10.70 10.38
N TRP A 71 -14.36 11.01 11.68
CA TRP A 71 -13.84 12.29 12.16
C TRP A 71 -12.38 12.47 11.76
N GLN A 72 -11.58 11.39 11.73
CA GLN A 72 -10.19 11.49 11.31
C GLN A 72 -10.07 11.90 9.85
N GLY A 73 -10.88 11.34 8.97
CA GLY A 73 -10.92 11.74 7.57
C GLY A 73 -11.33 13.21 7.38
N LEU A 74 -12.28 13.71 8.20
CA LEU A 74 -12.62 15.14 8.19
C LEU A 74 -11.46 16.01 8.67
N ILE A 75 -10.78 15.60 9.75
CA ILE A 75 -9.60 16.30 10.30
C ILE A 75 -8.50 16.36 9.23
N ASP A 76 -8.15 15.22 8.64
CA ASP A 76 -7.11 15.12 7.61
C ASP A 76 -7.42 15.98 6.38
N TRP A 77 -8.71 16.08 6.03
CA TRP A 77 -9.14 16.96 4.94
C TRP A 77 -9.00 18.44 5.32
N LEU A 78 -9.45 18.83 6.52
CA LEU A 78 -9.34 20.21 7.02
C LEU A 78 -7.89 20.68 7.14
N GLU A 79 -6.96 19.80 7.52
CA GLU A 79 -5.52 20.12 7.62
C GLU A 79 -4.89 20.40 6.25
N LYS A 80 -5.42 19.81 5.18
CA LYS A 80 -4.89 19.93 3.81
C LYS A 80 -5.59 20.97 2.94
N ASN A 81 -6.73 21.48 3.38
CA ASN A 81 -7.55 22.37 2.58
C ASN A 81 -7.86 23.68 3.33
N ASP A 82 -7.84 24.79 2.60
CA ASP A 82 -8.14 26.10 3.16
C ASP A 82 -9.60 26.44 2.93
N ILE A 83 -10.35 26.56 4.05
CA ILE A 83 -11.74 27.04 4.06
C ILE A 83 -11.90 28.11 5.15
N ALA A 84 -12.89 28.97 5.00
CA ALA A 84 -13.19 29.96 6.05
C ALA A 84 -13.46 29.27 7.40
N ASN A 85 -12.97 29.84 8.49
CA ASN A 85 -13.11 29.30 9.85
C ASN A 85 -12.50 27.89 10.06
N ARG A 86 -11.60 27.45 9.18
CA ARG A 86 -10.94 26.13 9.23
C ARG A 86 -10.46 25.75 10.61
N ASP A 87 -9.64 26.60 11.24
CA ASP A 87 -8.98 26.29 12.52
C ASP A 87 -10.00 26.13 13.67
N ALA A 88 -11.09 26.90 13.63
CA ALA A 88 -12.15 26.78 14.60
C ALA A 88 -12.98 25.50 14.41
N ILE A 89 -13.27 25.12 13.16
CA ILE A 89 -13.93 23.86 12.83
C ILE A 89 -13.03 22.67 13.18
N LEU A 90 -11.74 22.76 12.89
CA LEU A 90 -10.76 21.75 13.25
C LEU A 90 -10.65 21.55 14.77
N ALA A 91 -10.71 22.62 15.55
CA ALA A 91 -10.73 22.54 17.01
C ALA A 91 -11.98 21.79 17.53
N ILE A 92 -13.14 22.02 16.94
CA ILE A 92 -14.37 21.28 17.29
C ILE A 92 -14.24 19.82 16.86
N ALA A 93 -13.75 19.54 15.65
CA ALA A 93 -13.58 18.18 15.15
C ALA A 93 -12.62 17.35 16.01
N LYS A 94 -11.58 17.98 16.60
CA LYS A 94 -10.60 17.36 17.52
C LYS A 94 -11.03 17.34 18.98
N SER A 95 -12.18 17.92 19.34
CA SER A 95 -12.61 18.01 20.73
C SER A 95 -13.11 16.66 21.26
N ASP A 96 -13.19 16.55 22.59
CA ASP A 96 -13.73 15.38 23.30
C ASP A 96 -15.29 15.36 23.37
N MET A 97 -15.94 16.18 22.57
CA MET A 97 -17.41 16.20 22.52
C MET A 97 -17.94 14.88 21.97
N GLU A 98 -19.09 14.46 22.48
CA GLU A 98 -19.82 13.34 21.89
C GLU A 98 -20.15 13.60 20.40
N PRO A 99 -20.23 12.54 19.57
CA PRO A 99 -20.34 12.68 18.12
C PRO A 99 -21.49 13.57 17.65
N ASP A 100 -22.73 13.29 18.08
CA ASP A 100 -23.90 14.07 17.64
C ASP A 100 -23.82 15.56 18.06
N PRO A 101 -23.51 15.91 19.33
CA PRO A 101 -23.23 17.28 19.73
C PRO A 101 -22.09 17.97 18.98
N ARG A 102 -21.03 17.24 18.66
CA ARG A 102 -19.86 17.75 17.91
C ARG A 102 -20.27 18.20 16.50
N ASN A 103 -21.02 17.35 15.80
CA ASN A 103 -21.53 17.65 14.46
C ASN A 103 -22.51 18.85 14.49
N GLU A 104 -23.41 18.87 15.48
CA GLU A 104 -24.37 19.95 15.65
C GLU A 104 -23.69 21.28 15.95
N GLU A 105 -22.61 21.28 16.73
CA GLU A 105 -21.85 22.48 17.06
C GLU A 105 -21.21 23.12 15.82
N ILE A 106 -20.64 22.31 14.92
CA ILE A 106 -20.12 22.79 13.62
C ILE A 106 -21.27 23.38 12.80
N ARG A 107 -22.40 22.67 12.69
CA ARG A 107 -23.58 23.10 11.93
C ARG A 107 -24.12 24.42 12.45
N ARG A 108 -24.21 24.57 13.76
CA ARG A 108 -24.77 25.77 14.40
C ARG A 108 -23.86 27.00 14.27
N ARG A 109 -22.56 26.83 14.45
CA ARG A 109 -21.59 27.95 14.44
C ARG A 109 -21.15 28.35 13.04
N TYR A 110 -21.04 27.38 12.14
CA TYR A 110 -20.46 27.56 10.81
C TYR A 110 -21.35 26.97 9.72
N PRO A 111 -22.60 27.45 9.57
CA PRO A 111 -23.61 26.82 8.70
C PRO A 111 -23.17 26.77 7.23
N GLU A 112 -22.51 27.81 6.73
CA GLU A 112 -22.04 27.85 5.33
C GLU A 112 -20.92 26.81 5.08
N GLN A 113 -19.95 26.71 6.01
CA GLN A 113 -18.88 25.74 5.92
C GLN A 113 -19.39 24.31 6.12
N TYR A 114 -20.35 24.15 7.04
CA TYR A 114 -21.02 22.86 7.24
C TYR A 114 -21.74 22.39 5.96
N ASP A 115 -22.45 23.27 5.28
CA ASP A 115 -23.15 22.97 4.02
C ASP A 115 -22.16 22.60 2.90
N TYR A 116 -21.01 23.28 2.86
CA TYR A 116 -19.92 22.93 1.95
C TYR A 116 -19.35 21.55 2.26
N ILE A 117 -19.03 21.27 3.53
CA ILE A 117 -18.48 19.98 4.00
C ILE A 117 -19.46 18.84 3.72
N LEU A 118 -20.75 19.05 4.01
CA LEU A 118 -21.82 18.10 3.77
C LEU A 118 -21.89 17.67 2.29
N LYS A 119 -21.74 18.61 1.37
CA LYS A 119 -21.89 18.38 -0.08
C LYS A 119 -20.61 17.86 -0.73
N ASN A 120 -19.45 18.32 -0.26
CA ASN A 120 -18.17 18.11 -0.97
C ASN A 120 -17.20 17.19 -0.25
N VAL A 121 -17.30 17.04 1.08
CA VAL A 121 -16.35 16.24 1.88
C VAL A 121 -16.99 14.97 2.39
N TYR A 122 -18.13 15.04 3.05
CA TYR A 122 -18.80 13.87 3.64
C TYR A 122 -19.10 12.73 2.65
N PRO A 123 -19.39 12.96 1.36
CA PRO A 123 -19.52 11.86 0.41
C PRO A 123 -18.26 10.99 0.28
N TRP A 124 -17.06 11.58 0.44
CA TRP A 124 -15.78 10.85 0.39
C TRP A 124 -15.47 10.09 1.68
N LEU A 125 -16.00 10.54 2.83
CA LEU A 125 -15.87 9.86 4.12
C LEU A 125 -16.79 8.62 4.23
N ARG A 126 -17.67 8.40 3.27
CA ARG A 126 -18.56 7.23 3.17
C ARG A 126 -17.88 6.16 2.32
N HIS A 127 -16.85 5.56 2.83
CA HIS A 127 -16.05 4.58 2.09
C HIS A 127 -15.91 3.25 2.84
N SER A 128 -15.21 2.33 2.25
CA SER A 128 -14.78 1.10 2.89
C SER A 128 -13.40 0.75 2.41
N ASP A 129 -12.52 0.45 3.35
CA ASP A 129 -11.16 0.04 3.10
C ASP A 129 -10.99 -1.45 3.33
N TYR A 130 -10.02 -2.04 2.66
CA TYR A 130 -9.56 -3.36 3.01
C TYR A 130 -8.05 -3.48 2.83
N VAL A 131 -7.47 -4.28 3.71
CA VAL A 131 -6.04 -4.59 3.75
C VAL A 131 -5.88 -6.10 3.59
N VAL A 132 -5.12 -6.51 2.59
CA VAL A 132 -4.76 -7.92 2.37
C VAL A 132 -3.34 -8.13 2.84
N LYS A 133 -3.14 -9.03 3.79
CA LYS A 133 -1.82 -9.51 4.18
C LYS A 133 -1.60 -10.87 3.53
N TYR A 134 -0.44 -11.05 2.96
CA TYR A 134 -0.06 -12.29 2.29
C TYR A 134 1.39 -12.65 2.63
N ARG A 135 1.71 -13.90 2.47
CA ARG A 135 3.08 -14.44 2.59
C ARG A 135 3.48 -14.97 1.24
N ILE A 136 4.63 -14.57 0.78
CA ILE A 136 5.27 -15.16 -0.40
C ILE A 136 6.12 -16.34 0.08
N LYS A 137 6.05 -17.47 -0.62
CA LYS A 137 6.89 -18.62 -0.37
C LYS A 137 8.37 -18.18 -0.40
N ALA A 138 9.09 -18.50 0.65
CA ALA A 138 10.54 -18.32 0.67
C ALA A 138 11.17 -19.63 0.24
N TYR A 139 11.97 -19.58 -0.82
CA TYR A 139 12.74 -20.74 -1.27
C TYR A 139 13.81 -21.08 -0.22
N ALA A 140 13.85 -22.35 0.20
CA ALA A 140 14.68 -22.76 1.32
C ALA A 140 16.17 -22.85 0.93
N THR A 141 16.45 -23.39 -0.27
CA THR A 141 17.83 -23.65 -0.71
C THR A 141 18.21 -22.87 -1.95
N VAL A 142 19.52 -22.79 -2.21
CA VAL A 142 20.06 -22.16 -3.43
C VAL A 142 19.75 -23.03 -4.65
N GLU A 143 19.75 -24.34 -4.49
CA GLU A 143 19.41 -25.29 -5.56
C GLU A 143 17.97 -25.08 -6.06
N GLU A 144 17.03 -24.94 -5.13
CA GLU A 144 15.62 -24.62 -5.46
C GLU A 144 15.53 -23.28 -6.20
N LEU A 145 16.25 -22.25 -5.73
CA LEU A 145 16.30 -20.94 -6.39
C LEU A 145 16.90 -21.01 -7.80
N LEU A 146 17.94 -21.80 -8.02
CA LEU A 146 18.56 -21.98 -9.33
C LEU A 146 17.60 -22.63 -10.34
N GLU A 147 16.77 -23.56 -9.89
CA GLU A 147 15.73 -24.14 -10.76
C GLU A 147 14.63 -23.10 -11.10
N VAL A 148 14.21 -22.29 -10.13
CA VAL A 148 13.26 -21.19 -10.39
C VAL A 148 13.87 -20.14 -11.33
N TYR A 149 15.15 -19.80 -11.15
CA TYR A 149 15.86 -18.86 -12.02
C TYR A 149 15.88 -19.31 -13.49
N LYS A 150 15.99 -20.62 -13.76
CA LYS A 150 15.99 -21.18 -15.11
C LYS A 150 14.63 -21.12 -15.80
N VAL A 151 13.55 -21.27 -15.03
CA VAL A 151 12.20 -21.50 -15.58
C VAL A 151 11.30 -20.27 -15.47
N THR A 152 11.31 -19.60 -14.29
CA THR A 152 10.39 -18.51 -13.97
C THR A 152 11.09 -17.48 -13.07
N PRO A 153 12.15 -16.79 -13.54
CA PRO A 153 12.91 -15.83 -12.73
C PRO A 153 12.07 -14.64 -12.25
N GLU A 154 10.94 -14.37 -12.91
CA GLU A 154 9.98 -13.31 -12.54
C GLU A 154 9.33 -13.54 -11.17
N ARG A 155 9.35 -14.78 -10.65
CA ARG A 155 8.85 -15.13 -9.32
C ARG A 155 9.85 -14.88 -8.21
N MET A 156 11.10 -14.62 -8.55
CA MET A 156 12.16 -14.40 -7.58
C MET A 156 12.12 -12.97 -7.06
N ARG A 157 12.32 -12.82 -5.75
CA ARG A 157 12.51 -11.52 -5.12
C ARG A 157 13.93 -11.00 -5.36
N PRO A 158 14.20 -9.69 -5.25
CA PRO A 158 15.55 -9.14 -5.40
C PRO A 158 16.61 -9.87 -4.52
N VAL A 159 16.25 -10.21 -3.28
CA VAL A 159 17.13 -10.94 -2.36
C VAL A 159 17.46 -12.36 -2.84
N ASP A 160 16.59 -13.00 -3.58
CA ASP A 160 16.80 -14.36 -4.08
C ASP A 160 17.84 -14.38 -5.20
N PHE A 161 17.89 -13.35 -6.05
CA PHE A 161 18.99 -13.14 -7.03
C PHE A 161 20.34 -12.94 -6.33
N GLN A 162 20.38 -12.18 -5.25
CA GLN A 162 21.61 -12.01 -4.46
C GLN A 162 22.08 -13.35 -3.87
N ARG A 163 21.16 -14.18 -3.38
CA ARG A 163 21.48 -15.51 -2.83
C ARG A 163 22.07 -16.44 -3.88
N ILE A 164 21.51 -16.50 -5.08
CA ILE A 164 22.09 -17.36 -6.14
C ILE A 164 23.36 -16.76 -6.74
N ALA A 165 23.49 -15.45 -6.83
CA ALA A 165 24.72 -14.82 -7.30
C ALA A 165 25.89 -15.08 -6.35
N ALA A 166 25.65 -15.12 -5.03
CA ALA A 166 26.66 -15.33 -4.01
C ALA A 166 27.40 -16.70 -4.09
N VAL A 167 26.89 -17.66 -4.86
CA VAL A 167 27.59 -18.95 -5.08
C VAL A 167 28.68 -18.86 -6.18
N TYR A 168 28.70 -17.75 -6.92
CA TYR A 168 29.69 -17.50 -7.96
C TYR A 168 30.69 -16.45 -7.51
N PRO A 169 31.96 -16.50 -8.00
CA PRO A 169 32.92 -15.44 -7.69
C PRO A 169 32.38 -14.07 -8.08
N VAL A 170 32.54 -13.09 -7.20
CA VAL A 170 32.13 -11.70 -7.46
C VAL A 170 32.87 -11.21 -8.73
N GLY A 171 32.11 -10.56 -9.62
CA GLY A 171 32.63 -10.08 -10.89
C GLY A 171 32.75 -11.13 -12.01
N SER A 172 32.47 -12.41 -11.73
CA SER A 172 32.40 -13.43 -12.80
C SER A 172 31.24 -13.17 -13.75
N ASP A 173 31.31 -13.67 -14.97
CA ASP A 173 30.25 -13.50 -15.98
C ASP A 173 28.90 -14.00 -15.46
N LYS A 174 28.87 -15.11 -14.74
CA LYS A 174 27.63 -15.66 -14.18
C LYS A 174 27.07 -14.81 -13.04
N TYR A 175 27.94 -14.26 -12.18
CA TYR A 175 27.53 -13.29 -11.17
C TYR A 175 26.87 -12.06 -11.81
N LYS A 176 27.54 -11.47 -12.82
CA LYS A 176 27.05 -10.30 -13.53
C LYS A 176 25.74 -10.56 -14.25
N GLU A 177 25.62 -11.70 -14.93
CA GLU A 177 24.37 -12.13 -15.60
C GLU A 177 23.20 -12.13 -14.61
N ILE A 178 23.35 -12.77 -13.45
CA ILE A 178 22.29 -12.89 -12.44
C ILE A 178 21.92 -11.53 -11.87
N MET A 179 22.89 -10.66 -11.56
CA MET A 179 22.63 -9.33 -11.02
C MET A 179 21.96 -8.40 -12.05
N LEU A 180 22.33 -8.47 -13.31
CA LEU A 180 21.68 -7.72 -14.38
C LEU A 180 20.26 -8.25 -14.64
N LYS A 181 20.03 -9.55 -14.51
CA LYS A 181 18.67 -10.11 -14.59
C LYS A 181 17.78 -9.64 -13.43
N ALA A 182 18.36 -9.45 -12.24
CA ALA A 182 17.63 -8.91 -11.09
C ALA A 182 17.06 -7.49 -11.38
N VAL A 183 17.87 -6.59 -11.95
CA VAL A 183 17.42 -5.23 -12.26
C VAL A 183 16.46 -5.18 -13.46
N GLU A 184 16.58 -6.10 -14.40
CA GLU A 184 15.62 -6.24 -15.52
C GLU A 184 14.22 -6.57 -14.99
N ILE A 185 14.11 -7.49 -14.01
CA ILE A 185 12.83 -7.94 -13.44
C ILE A 185 12.33 -6.94 -12.37
N HIS A 186 13.23 -6.36 -11.60
CA HIS A 186 12.92 -5.43 -10.51
C HIS A 186 13.54 -4.03 -10.75
N PRO A 187 13.07 -3.29 -11.76
CA PRO A 187 13.71 -2.03 -12.20
C PRO A 187 13.66 -0.90 -11.17
N TYR A 188 12.84 -1.05 -10.12
CA TYR A 188 12.70 -0.05 -9.06
C TYR A 188 13.30 -0.51 -7.72
N ASP A 189 13.95 -1.67 -7.67
CA ASP A 189 14.65 -2.11 -6.46
C ASP A 189 16.01 -1.41 -6.35
N SER A 190 16.19 -0.63 -5.29
CA SER A 190 17.39 0.19 -5.07
C SER A 190 18.68 -0.65 -5.10
N LYS A 191 18.69 -1.79 -4.41
CA LYS A 191 19.88 -2.67 -4.36
C LYS A 191 20.21 -3.32 -5.70
N SER A 192 19.20 -3.74 -6.46
CA SER A 192 19.38 -4.29 -7.80
C SER A 192 19.99 -3.24 -8.75
N ASN A 193 19.50 -2.01 -8.67
CA ASN A 193 20.04 -0.89 -9.45
C ASN A 193 21.48 -0.56 -9.02
N LEU A 194 21.81 -0.54 -7.73
CA LEU A 194 23.16 -0.29 -7.25
C LEU A 194 24.15 -1.35 -7.75
N ASN A 195 23.79 -2.64 -7.67
CA ASN A 195 24.62 -3.72 -8.21
C ASN A 195 24.83 -3.59 -9.73
N ALA A 196 23.79 -3.23 -10.47
CA ALA A 196 23.88 -3.01 -11.91
C ALA A 196 24.74 -1.79 -12.25
N ALA A 197 24.68 -0.71 -11.47
CA ALA A 197 25.54 0.47 -11.60
C ALA A 197 27.02 0.09 -11.41
N THR A 198 27.34 -0.70 -10.38
CA THR A 198 28.69 -1.18 -10.14
C THR A 198 29.22 -2.00 -11.32
N ILE A 199 28.41 -2.91 -11.85
CA ILE A 199 28.78 -3.71 -13.03
C ILE A 199 29.02 -2.82 -14.26
N ALA A 200 28.19 -1.80 -14.48
CA ALA A 200 28.35 -0.87 -15.58
C ALA A 200 29.62 0.00 -15.45
N LEU A 201 29.94 0.46 -14.23
CA LEU A 201 31.20 1.17 -13.93
C LEU A 201 32.43 0.32 -14.21
N GLU A 202 32.44 -0.94 -13.78
CA GLU A 202 33.54 -1.89 -14.06
C GLU A 202 33.72 -2.12 -15.57
N ALA A 203 32.62 -2.06 -16.34
CA ALA A 203 32.65 -2.17 -17.80
C ALA A 203 33.01 -0.86 -18.52
N GLY A 204 33.13 0.27 -17.80
CA GLY A 204 33.38 1.60 -18.35
C GLY A 204 32.15 2.25 -18.98
N ASP A 205 30.94 1.72 -18.81
CA ASP A 205 29.69 2.27 -19.33
C ASP A 205 29.10 3.29 -18.35
N LEU A 206 29.66 4.49 -18.35
CA LEU A 206 29.28 5.57 -17.44
C LEU A 206 27.84 6.03 -17.67
N ALA A 207 27.31 5.93 -18.89
CA ALA A 207 25.93 6.33 -19.17
C ALA A 207 24.92 5.41 -18.47
N LYS A 208 25.07 4.09 -18.64
CA LYS A 208 24.23 3.11 -17.93
C LYS A 208 24.42 3.14 -16.43
N ALA A 209 25.63 3.37 -15.95
CA ALA A 209 25.88 3.49 -14.52
C ALA A 209 25.07 4.65 -13.93
N GLY A 210 25.05 5.82 -14.58
CA GLY A 210 24.25 6.96 -14.19
C GLY A 210 22.76 6.65 -14.15
N GLU A 211 22.20 6.00 -15.20
CA GLU A 211 20.79 5.60 -15.22
C GLU A 211 20.40 4.66 -14.06
N TYR A 212 21.26 3.72 -13.70
CA TYR A 212 21.03 2.82 -12.58
C TYR A 212 21.14 3.53 -11.23
N LEU A 213 22.10 4.45 -11.07
CA LEU A 213 22.24 5.25 -9.85
C LEU A 213 21.05 6.15 -9.62
N ASP A 214 20.53 6.80 -10.65
CA ASP A 214 19.31 7.62 -10.56
C ASP A 214 18.11 6.78 -10.05
N ARG A 215 18.01 5.52 -10.46
CA ARG A 215 16.94 4.61 -10.00
C ARG A 215 17.21 4.02 -8.62
N ALA A 216 18.48 3.90 -8.21
CA ALA A 216 18.84 3.41 -6.88
C ALA A 216 18.45 4.39 -5.77
N GLY A 217 18.35 5.70 -6.08
CA GLY A 217 17.97 6.76 -5.15
C GLY A 217 19.11 7.14 -4.19
N ASP A 218 18.78 7.97 -3.21
CA ASP A 218 19.75 8.57 -2.25
C ASP A 218 20.10 7.60 -1.10
N SER A 219 20.40 6.35 -1.37
CA SER A 219 20.94 5.47 -0.32
C SER A 219 22.41 5.85 -0.04
N PRO A 220 22.90 5.71 1.22
CA PRO A 220 24.32 5.98 1.53
C PRO A 220 25.29 5.25 0.61
N GLU A 221 24.96 4.03 0.20
CA GLU A 221 25.74 3.21 -0.69
C GLU A 221 25.77 3.78 -2.13
N ALA A 222 24.65 4.38 -2.58
CA ALA A 222 24.58 4.99 -3.91
C ALA A 222 25.41 6.27 -4.03
N VAL A 223 25.60 7.00 -2.92
CA VAL A 223 26.38 8.26 -2.89
C VAL A 223 27.89 8.00 -2.98
N TYR A 224 28.36 6.82 -2.58
CA TYR A 224 29.79 6.45 -2.56
C TYR A 224 30.19 5.54 -3.73
N THR A 225 29.31 5.20 -4.65
CA THR A 225 29.60 4.43 -5.86
C THR A 225 29.86 5.34 -7.04
#